data_6de912aab763244d9d7d275d46d93d4d
#
_entry.id   6de912aab763244d9d7d275d46d93d4d
#
_cell.length_a   1.000
_cell.length_b   1.000
_cell.length_c   1.000
_cell.angle_alpha   90.00
_cell.angle_beta   90.00
_cell.angle_gamma   90.00
#
_symmetry.space_group_name_H-M   'P 1'
#
loop_
_entity.id
_entity.type
_entity.pdbx_description
1 polymer ?
#
loop_
_entity_poly.entity_id
_entity_poly.type
_entity_poly.pdbx_seq_one_letter_code
_entity_poly.pdbx_strand_id
1 'polypeptide(L)'
;MDENLFEEELTIEALSAMGNPLEQLSALVDFEMFRPELEDILVKKDCKSTAGRPQFDVVLMFKVIFLQRYYGLGDKQIQYQIIDRTSFRQFLGIHTVDEIPDEKTVWHVKNILSKAGTFDALFDKFRSYLDGKGLSFNEGKIIDASFVEAPKQRNTREENERIKSGNGKDLWNDKPHKKCHKDTDARWTKKRGEKHYGYKLHAKADKKTKLIEKYVTTDASVHDSNVIDPLIEEKDNGQPLYLDAGYEAKDDVVRECGMIPVICEKGHRNHPLTDEQKQNNRQKSKTRCRVEHIFGFIEGAMNGSFVRSIGIVRAKAATALTCLVYNIFRYVQINKYQPQLIASMG
;
A
#
# COMPACT_ATOMS: atom_id res chain seq x y z
N MET A 1 -21.58 5.07 39.30
CA MET A 1 -20.99 4.16 38.23
C MET A 1 -21.78 4.24 36.91
N ASP A 2 -23.02 4.73 36.95
CA ASP A 2 -23.89 4.81 35.74
C ASP A 2 -23.63 6.01 34.82
N GLU A 3 -23.05 7.09 35.32
CA GLU A 3 -22.76 8.29 34.52
C GLU A 3 -21.73 8.03 33.41
N ASN A 4 -20.75 7.15 33.59
CA ASN A 4 -19.72 6.85 32.61
C ASN A 4 -20.22 6.07 31.36
N LEU A 5 -21.28 5.27 31.48
CA LEU A 5 -21.84 4.50 30.34
C LEU A 5 -22.57 5.44 29.38
N PHE A 6 -23.36 6.37 29.92
CA PHE A 6 -24.06 7.39 29.11
C PHE A 6 -23.09 8.39 28.44
N GLU A 7 -21.98 8.70 29.08
CA GLU A 7 -20.98 9.64 28.53
C GLU A 7 -20.25 9.03 27.31
N GLU A 8 -20.00 7.73 27.31
CA GLU A 8 -19.42 7.05 26.15
C GLU A 8 -20.42 6.96 24.98
N GLU A 9 -21.70 6.65 25.26
CA GLU A 9 -22.77 6.66 24.25
C GLU A 9 -22.97 8.04 23.62
N LEU A 10 -23.04 9.10 24.43
CA LEU A 10 -23.14 10.49 23.96
C LEU A 10 -21.93 10.88 23.10
N THR A 11 -20.74 10.43 23.47
CA THR A 11 -19.52 10.67 22.69
C THR A 11 -19.58 9.97 21.33
N ILE A 12 -20.08 8.73 21.28
CA ILE A 12 -20.27 7.97 20.03
C ILE A 12 -21.30 8.66 19.14
N GLU A 13 -22.44 9.09 19.69
CA GLU A 13 -23.45 9.83 18.94
C GLU A 13 -22.90 11.14 18.36
N ALA A 14 -22.14 11.89 19.15
CA ALA A 14 -21.49 13.11 18.68
C ALA A 14 -20.49 12.86 17.55
N LEU A 15 -19.69 11.79 17.65
CA LEU A 15 -18.76 11.38 16.59
C LEU A 15 -19.50 10.97 15.30
N SER A 16 -20.61 10.23 15.42
CA SER A 16 -21.46 9.85 14.30
C SER A 16 -22.07 11.07 13.62
N ALA A 17 -22.59 12.04 14.41
CA ALA A 17 -23.14 13.29 13.88
C ALA A 17 -22.10 14.13 13.13
N MET A 18 -20.82 14.05 13.53
CA MET A 18 -19.69 14.69 12.84
C MET A 18 -19.22 13.91 11.59
N GLY A 19 -19.78 12.73 11.32
CA GLY A 19 -19.43 11.88 10.19
C GLY A 19 -18.17 11.06 10.42
N ASN A 20 -18.15 10.26 11.48
CA ASN A 20 -17.05 9.35 11.82
C ASN A 20 -16.62 8.50 10.61
N PRO A 21 -15.38 8.67 10.08
CA PRO A 21 -14.93 7.97 8.88
C PRO A 21 -14.79 6.47 9.06
N LEU A 22 -14.52 5.99 10.28
CA LEU A 22 -14.42 4.56 10.59
C LEU A 22 -15.78 3.88 10.63
N GLU A 23 -16.82 4.58 11.03
CA GLU A 23 -18.21 4.11 10.97
C GLU A 23 -18.67 3.96 9.51
N GLN A 24 -18.40 4.98 8.66
CA GLN A 24 -18.67 4.91 7.23
C GLN A 24 -17.92 3.74 6.57
N LEU A 25 -16.69 3.49 7.00
CA LEU A 25 -15.90 2.36 6.53
C LEU A 25 -16.54 1.03 6.93
N SER A 26 -16.93 0.85 8.19
CA SER A 26 -17.56 -0.37 8.69
C SER A 26 -18.90 -0.68 8.03
N ALA A 27 -19.65 0.36 7.64
CA ALA A 27 -20.92 0.20 6.92
C ALA A 27 -20.74 -0.30 5.48
N LEU A 28 -19.59 -0.08 4.87
CA LEU A 28 -19.32 -0.40 3.45
C LEU A 28 -18.43 -1.63 3.24
N VAL A 29 -17.56 -1.93 4.20
CA VAL A 29 -16.58 -3.01 4.09
C VAL A 29 -16.71 -3.96 5.26
N ASP A 30 -17.15 -5.18 4.96
CA ASP A 30 -17.15 -6.28 5.91
C ASP A 30 -15.74 -6.89 5.98
N PHE A 31 -15.05 -6.67 7.09
CA PHE A 31 -13.71 -7.22 7.32
C PHE A 31 -13.70 -8.74 7.51
N GLU A 32 -14.86 -9.36 7.78
CA GLU A 32 -14.98 -10.82 7.88
C GLU A 32 -14.63 -11.51 6.55
N MET A 33 -14.74 -10.81 5.43
CA MET A 33 -14.29 -11.33 4.14
C MET A 33 -12.81 -11.78 4.14
N PHE A 34 -11.97 -11.22 5.00
CA PHE A 34 -10.54 -11.54 5.09
C PHE A 34 -10.23 -12.71 6.05
N ARG A 35 -11.22 -13.17 6.84
CA ARG A 35 -11.03 -14.21 7.86
C ARG A 35 -10.37 -15.48 7.33
N PRO A 36 -10.79 -16.07 6.20
CA PRO A 36 -10.21 -17.33 5.72
C PRO A 36 -8.70 -17.28 5.51
N GLU A 37 -8.19 -16.22 4.86
CA GLU A 37 -6.77 -16.03 4.58
C GLU A 37 -5.97 -15.75 5.86
N LEU A 38 -6.58 -15.08 6.82
CA LEU A 38 -5.96 -14.77 8.11
C LEU A 38 -5.88 -16.01 8.99
N GLU A 39 -6.94 -16.81 9.05
CA GLU A 39 -6.99 -18.04 9.84
C GLU A 39 -6.01 -19.08 9.32
N ASP A 40 -5.89 -19.23 8.01
CA ASP A 40 -4.96 -20.20 7.41
C ASP A 40 -3.51 -19.99 7.88
N ILE A 41 -3.12 -18.76 8.16
CA ILE A 41 -1.77 -18.39 8.57
C ILE A 41 -1.61 -18.21 10.08
N LEU A 42 -2.62 -17.67 10.76
CA LEU A 42 -2.50 -17.30 12.17
C LEU A 42 -2.99 -18.40 13.11
N VAL A 43 -3.95 -19.23 12.68
CA VAL A 43 -4.48 -20.29 13.53
C VAL A 43 -3.65 -21.56 13.36
N LYS A 44 -3.02 -22.01 14.46
CA LYS A 44 -2.26 -23.25 14.47
C LYS A 44 -3.22 -24.44 14.43
N LYS A 45 -3.21 -25.18 13.33
CA LYS A 45 -4.07 -26.37 13.11
C LYS A 45 -3.74 -27.53 14.07
N ASP A 46 -2.55 -27.56 14.68
CA ASP A 46 -2.06 -28.69 15.50
C ASP A 46 -1.84 -28.33 16.98
N CYS A 47 -2.57 -27.37 17.52
CA CYS A 47 -2.42 -27.03 18.94
C CYS A 47 -3.04 -28.13 19.85
N LYS A 48 -2.19 -28.98 20.42
CA LYS A 48 -2.60 -30.07 21.34
C LYS A 48 -3.02 -29.60 22.73
N SER A 49 -2.88 -28.32 23.06
CA SER A 49 -3.21 -27.75 24.36
C SER A 49 -3.98 -26.46 24.24
N THR A 50 -5.10 -26.38 24.98
CA THR A 50 -5.89 -25.15 25.18
C THR A 50 -5.39 -24.30 26.35
N ALA A 51 -4.28 -24.70 26.99
CA ALA A 51 -3.70 -23.96 28.11
C ALA A 51 -3.00 -22.65 27.63
N GLY A 52 -3.27 -21.57 28.32
CA GLY A 52 -2.67 -20.25 28.04
C GLY A 52 -3.72 -19.18 27.77
N ARG A 53 -3.24 -17.93 27.54
CA ARG A 53 -4.13 -16.82 27.14
C ARG A 53 -4.73 -17.11 25.76
N PRO A 54 -6.05 -16.96 25.57
CA PRO A 54 -6.68 -17.09 24.26
C PRO A 54 -6.02 -16.16 23.25
N GLN A 55 -5.92 -16.64 22.00
CA GLN A 55 -5.42 -15.83 20.90
C GLN A 55 -6.46 -14.75 20.60
N PHE A 56 -6.01 -13.55 20.27
CA PHE A 56 -6.87 -12.50 19.75
C PHE A 56 -7.52 -12.96 18.44
N ASP A 57 -8.75 -12.51 18.21
CA ASP A 57 -9.45 -12.75 16.96
C ASP A 57 -8.61 -12.24 15.78
N VAL A 58 -8.53 -13.02 14.71
CA VAL A 58 -7.67 -12.73 13.56
C VAL A 58 -8.12 -11.50 12.78
N VAL A 59 -9.44 -11.26 12.70
CA VAL A 59 -10.00 -10.09 12.04
C VAL A 59 -9.79 -8.84 12.90
N LEU A 60 -9.92 -8.95 14.21
CA LEU A 60 -9.56 -7.88 15.15
C LEU A 60 -8.09 -7.46 14.95
N MET A 61 -7.18 -8.43 14.91
CA MET A 61 -5.75 -8.15 14.70
C MET A 61 -5.49 -7.48 13.35
N PHE A 62 -6.19 -7.92 12.30
CA PHE A 62 -6.09 -7.27 10.99
C PHE A 62 -6.65 -5.83 11.00
N LYS A 63 -7.79 -5.59 11.65
CA LYS A 63 -8.33 -4.22 11.84
C LYS A 63 -7.36 -3.31 12.59
N VAL A 64 -6.64 -3.82 13.60
CA VAL A 64 -5.58 -3.05 14.31
C VAL A 64 -4.43 -2.68 13.35
N ILE A 65 -3.94 -3.64 12.55
CA ILE A 65 -2.89 -3.42 11.54
C ILE A 65 -3.38 -2.46 10.44
N PHE A 66 -4.66 -2.56 10.05
CA PHE A 66 -5.30 -1.62 9.12
C PHE A 66 -5.27 -0.20 9.67
N LEU A 67 -5.74 0.03 10.91
CA LEU A 67 -5.69 1.34 11.56
C LEU A 67 -4.28 1.88 11.66
N GLN A 68 -3.33 1.02 12.04
CA GLN A 68 -1.92 1.37 12.11
C GLN A 68 -1.42 1.92 10.77
N ARG A 69 -1.76 1.26 9.66
CA ARG A 69 -1.34 1.68 8.32
C ARG A 69 -2.10 2.90 7.84
N TYR A 70 -3.40 2.94 8.07
CA TYR A 70 -4.26 4.03 7.63
C TYR A 70 -3.87 5.38 8.25
N TYR A 71 -3.52 5.38 9.54
CA TYR A 71 -3.11 6.59 10.28
C TYR A 71 -1.58 6.77 10.36
N GLY A 72 -0.79 5.95 9.70
CA GLY A 72 0.68 6.05 9.70
C GLY A 72 1.34 5.86 11.05
N LEU A 73 0.74 5.04 11.94
CA LEU A 73 1.15 4.87 13.33
C LEU A 73 2.27 3.81 13.49
N GLY A 74 3.14 4.00 14.48
CA GLY A 74 4.09 2.98 14.92
C GLY A 74 3.45 1.93 15.84
N ASP A 75 4.16 0.82 16.11
CA ASP A 75 3.61 -0.29 16.91
C ASP A 75 3.21 0.16 18.32
N LYS A 76 4.02 0.98 18.99
CA LYS A 76 3.69 1.55 20.29
C LYS A 76 2.56 2.59 20.21
N GLN A 77 2.52 3.36 19.14
CA GLN A 77 1.51 4.40 18.96
C GLN A 77 0.12 3.82 18.74
N ILE A 78 -0.04 2.70 18.00
CA ILE A 78 -1.35 2.12 17.77
C ILE A 78 -2.00 1.64 19.06
N GLN A 79 -1.25 1.01 19.96
CA GLN A 79 -1.75 0.61 21.28
C GLN A 79 -2.25 1.83 22.06
N TYR A 80 -1.44 2.90 22.15
CA TYR A 80 -1.82 4.14 22.82
C TYR A 80 -3.10 4.75 22.20
N GLN A 81 -3.17 4.83 20.87
CA GLN A 81 -4.30 5.44 20.17
C GLN A 81 -5.61 4.63 20.31
N ILE A 82 -5.53 3.30 20.48
CA ILE A 82 -6.72 2.48 20.76
C ILE A 82 -7.25 2.80 22.16
N ILE A 83 -6.39 3.04 23.14
CA ILE A 83 -6.79 3.43 24.50
C ILE A 83 -7.42 4.83 24.48
N ASP A 84 -6.79 5.77 23.77
CA ASP A 84 -7.14 7.20 23.77
C ASP A 84 -8.41 7.52 22.96
N ARG A 85 -8.66 6.82 21.84
CA ARG A 85 -9.72 7.15 20.88
C ARG A 85 -10.92 6.23 20.97
N THR A 86 -12.05 6.74 21.39
CA THR A 86 -13.35 6.04 21.37
C THR A 86 -13.70 5.52 19.98
N SER A 87 -13.44 6.30 18.91
CA SER A 87 -13.71 5.86 17.53
C SER A 87 -12.89 4.61 17.11
N PHE A 88 -11.68 4.43 17.64
CA PHE A 88 -10.89 3.23 17.37
C PHE A 88 -11.46 2.02 18.10
N ARG A 89 -11.81 2.17 19.39
CA ARG A 89 -12.45 1.09 20.16
C ARG A 89 -13.76 0.65 19.52
N GLN A 90 -14.61 1.61 19.13
CA GLN A 90 -15.86 1.35 18.40
C GLN A 90 -15.64 0.56 17.11
N PHE A 91 -14.68 0.97 16.26
CA PHE A 91 -14.34 0.29 15.02
C PHE A 91 -13.83 -1.14 15.25
N LEU A 92 -13.07 -1.35 16.31
CA LEU A 92 -12.50 -2.64 16.68
C LEU A 92 -13.51 -3.55 17.41
N GLY A 93 -14.58 -2.99 17.99
CA GLY A 93 -15.51 -3.71 18.86
C GLY A 93 -14.88 -4.06 20.22
N ILE A 94 -13.98 -3.22 20.73
CA ILE A 94 -13.28 -3.40 22.01
C ILE A 94 -14.00 -2.56 23.08
N HIS A 95 -14.33 -3.21 24.22
CA HIS A 95 -15.03 -2.57 25.33
C HIS A 95 -14.14 -2.37 26.54
N THR A 96 -13.14 -3.21 26.73
CA THR A 96 -12.24 -3.18 27.89
C THR A 96 -10.78 -3.03 27.49
N VAL A 97 -9.96 -2.51 28.40
CA VAL A 97 -8.51 -2.33 28.18
C VAL A 97 -7.79 -3.67 28.00
N ASP A 98 -8.27 -4.73 28.66
CA ASP A 98 -7.66 -6.07 28.59
C ASP A 98 -7.84 -6.73 27.20
N GLU A 99 -8.79 -6.25 26.40
CA GLU A 99 -9.00 -6.69 25.01
C GLU A 99 -8.03 -6.01 24.02
N ILE A 100 -7.27 -5.02 24.45
CA ILE A 100 -6.35 -4.28 23.58
C ILE A 100 -5.05 -5.06 23.40
N PRO A 101 -4.65 -5.39 22.16
CA PRO A 101 -3.38 -6.05 21.91
C PRO A 101 -2.20 -5.11 22.19
N ASP A 102 -1.17 -5.63 22.85
CA ASP A 102 0.06 -4.89 23.10
C ASP A 102 0.93 -4.72 21.83
N GLU A 103 1.88 -3.80 21.87
CA GLU A 103 2.78 -3.48 20.76
C GLU A 103 3.54 -4.69 20.21
N LYS A 104 3.92 -5.64 21.09
CA LYS A 104 4.69 -6.84 20.71
C LYS A 104 3.81 -7.84 19.99
N THR A 105 2.56 -7.99 20.45
CA THR A 105 1.54 -8.84 19.80
C THR A 105 1.24 -8.30 18.40
N VAL A 106 1.00 -7.00 18.25
CA VAL A 106 0.75 -6.37 16.93
C VAL A 106 1.95 -6.58 16.00
N TRP A 107 3.16 -6.32 16.49
CA TRP A 107 4.40 -6.55 15.73
C TRP A 107 4.56 -8.02 15.31
N HIS A 108 4.29 -8.96 16.23
CA HIS A 108 4.44 -10.39 15.99
C HIS A 108 3.49 -10.87 14.89
N VAL A 109 2.21 -10.55 15.01
CA VAL A 109 1.19 -10.91 14.00
C VAL A 109 1.53 -10.29 12.65
N LYS A 110 1.86 -9.01 12.61
CA LYS A 110 2.28 -8.32 11.38
C LYS A 110 3.51 -9.00 10.73
N ASN A 111 4.48 -9.43 11.53
CA ASN A 111 5.67 -10.12 11.01
C ASN A 111 5.35 -11.52 10.46
N ILE A 112 4.42 -12.27 11.05
CA ILE A 112 3.95 -13.56 10.54
C ILE A 112 3.28 -13.35 9.19
N LEU A 113 2.30 -12.45 9.11
CA LEU A 113 1.56 -12.13 7.87
C LEU A 113 2.50 -11.62 6.77
N SER A 114 3.49 -10.80 7.13
CA SER A 114 4.49 -10.29 6.17
C SER A 114 5.35 -11.39 5.57
N LYS A 115 5.78 -12.36 6.37
CA LYS A 115 6.61 -13.48 5.90
C LYS A 115 5.83 -14.47 5.04
N ALA A 116 4.56 -14.63 5.31
CA ALA A 116 3.65 -15.51 4.57
C ALA A 116 3.14 -14.88 3.26
N GLY A 117 3.40 -13.58 2.99
CA GLY A 117 2.85 -12.90 1.82
C GLY A 117 1.33 -12.67 1.89
N THR A 118 0.74 -12.73 3.08
CA THR A 118 -0.71 -12.66 3.27
C THR A 118 -1.30 -11.35 2.78
N PHE A 119 -0.58 -10.24 2.91
CA PHE A 119 -1.11 -8.94 2.48
C PHE A 119 -1.32 -8.85 0.96
N ASP A 120 -0.57 -9.60 0.16
CA ASP A 120 -0.80 -9.71 -1.29
C ASP A 120 -2.11 -10.48 -1.54
N ALA A 121 -2.34 -11.60 -0.85
CA ALA A 121 -3.60 -12.37 -0.96
C ALA A 121 -4.83 -11.54 -0.53
N LEU A 122 -4.71 -10.76 0.56
CA LEU A 122 -5.79 -9.86 1.01
C LEU A 122 -6.06 -8.74 -0.01
N PHE A 123 -5.01 -8.20 -0.64
CA PHE A 123 -5.16 -7.21 -1.71
C PHE A 123 -5.91 -7.80 -2.91
N ASP A 124 -5.51 -8.98 -3.38
CA ASP A 124 -6.14 -9.66 -4.52
C ASP A 124 -7.60 -10.01 -4.22
N LYS A 125 -7.88 -10.44 -3.00
CA LYS A 125 -9.26 -10.70 -2.54
C LYS A 125 -10.12 -9.44 -2.57
N PHE A 126 -9.62 -8.34 -2.03
CA PHE A 126 -10.35 -7.07 -2.05
C PHE A 126 -10.53 -6.54 -3.47
N ARG A 127 -9.50 -6.70 -4.32
CA ARG A 127 -9.61 -6.38 -5.73
C ARG A 127 -10.73 -7.16 -6.42
N SER A 128 -10.78 -8.48 -6.20
CA SER A 128 -11.85 -9.34 -6.73
C SER A 128 -13.24 -8.90 -6.24
N TYR A 129 -13.34 -8.47 -4.98
CA TYR A 129 -14.57 -7.87 -4.44
C TYR A 129 -14.97 -6.59 -5.19
N LEU A 130 -13.99 -5.70 -5.47
CA LEU A 130 -14.24 -4.47 -6.24
C LEU A 130 -14.65 -4.77 -7.69
N ASP A 131 -14.04 -5.76 -8.32
CA ASP A 131 -14.39 -6.22 -9.66
C ASP A 131 -15.84 -6.74 -9.68
N GLY A 132 -16.24 -7.51 -8.66
CA GLY A 132 -17.63 -7.96 -8.47
C GLY A 132 -18.63 -6.84 -8.20
N LYS A 133 -18.18 -5.66 -7.75
CA LYS A 133 -18.98 -4.43 -7.62
C LYS A 133 -18.95 -3.57 -8.90
N GLY A 134 -18.36 -4.06 -9.99
CA GLY A 134 -18.28 -3.34 -11.25
C GLY A 134 -17.33 -2.13 -11.25
N LEU A 135 -16.37 -2.09 -10.36
CA LEU A 135 -15.41 -0.97 -10.25
C LEU A 135 -14.14 -1.19 -11.08
N SER A 136 -14.12 -2.15 -11.98
CA SER A 136 -13.08 -2.36 -12.98
C SER A 136 -13.54 -1.78 -14.34
N PHE A 137 -12.91 -0.70 -14.77
CA PHE A 137 -13.26 -0.03 -16.01
C PHE A 137 -12.20 -0.26 -17.10
N ASN A 138 -12.66 -0.42 -18.35
CA ASN A 138 -11.82 -0.64 -19.52
C ASN A 138 -11.54 0.67 -20.29
N GLU A 139 -11.44 1.80 -19.58
CA GLU A 139 -11.25 3.12 -20.21
C GLU A 139 -9.77 3.56 -20.26
N GLY A 140 -8.88 2.75 -19.73
CA GLY A 140 -7.44 2.95 -19.73
C GLY A 140 -6.79 2.88 -18.35
N LYS A 141 -5.49 2.63 -18.36
CA LYS A 141 -4.66 2.42 -17.17
C LYS A 141 -3.57 3.47 -17.07
N ILE A 142 -3.11 3.72 -15.86
CA ILE A 142 -1.98 4.61 -15.57
C ILE A 142 -0.96 3.80 -14.80
N ILE A 143 0.31 3.85 -15.21
CA ILE A 143 1.43 3.29 -14.44
C ILE A 143 2.37 4.42 -14.06
N ASP A 144 2.78 4.42 -12.80
CA ASP A 144 3.82 5.31 -12.29
C ASP A 144 4.48 4.66 -11.06
N ALA A 145 5.59 5.24 -10.60
CA ALA A 145 6.35 4.76 -9.46
C ALA A 145 6.63 5.85 -8.43
N SER A 146 6.49 5.48 -7.16
CA SER A 146 6.87 6.32 -6.02
C SER A 146 7.97 5.66 -5.19
N PHE A 147 8.84 6.48 -4.60
CA PHE A 147 9.86 6.00 -3.68
C PHE A 147 9.22 5.56 -2.34
N VAL A 148 9.77 4.48 -1.81
CA VAL A 148 9.50 3.99 -0.47
C VAL A 148 10.82 3.99 0.28
N GLU A 149 11.07 5.07 0.99
CA GLU A 149 12.34 5.29 1.66
C GLU A 149 12.53 4.33 2.85
N ALA A 150 13.77 3.93 3.08
CA ALA A 150 14.21 3.15 4.22
C ALA A 150 15.20 3.97 5.07
N PRO A 151 15.41 3.63 6.35
CA PRO A 151 16.39 4.29 7.19
C PRO A 151 17.78 4.27 6.56
N LYS A 152 18.36 5.44 6.32
CA LYS A 152 19.70 5.58 5.70
C LYS A 152 20.75 4.92 6.56
N GLN A 153 21.60 4.12 5.96
CA GLN A 153 22.63 3.34 6.65
C GLN A 153 24.03 3.89 6.36
N ARG A 154 24.87 3.81 7.37
CA ARG A 154 26.32 4.09 7.23
C ARG A 154 27.05 2.77 6.98
N ASN A 155 27.51 2.56 5.75
CA ASN A 155 28.32 1.43 5.34
C ASN A 155 29.66 1.94 4.81
N THR A 156 30.70 1.09 4.87
CA THR A 156 31.96 1.38 4.18
C THR A 156 31.79 1.28 2.67
N ARG A 157 32.75 1.76 1.91
CA ARG A 157 32.72 1.67 0.45
C ARG A 157 32.71 0.21 -0.01
N GLU A 158 33.52 -0.64 0.61
CA GLU A 158 33.60 -2.08 0.31
C GLU A 158 32.29 -2.80 0.63
N GLU A 159 31.67 -2.51 1.81
CA GLU A 159 30.35 -3.03 2.18
C GLU A 159 29.31 -2.65 1.12
N ASN A 160 29.29 -1.39 0.68
CA ASN A 160 28.36 -0.93 -0.35
C ASN A 160 28.59 -1.60 -1.71
N GLU A 161 29.82 -1.82 -2.12
CA GLU A 161 30.18 -2.52 -3.37
C GLU A 161 29.69 -3.98 -3.32
N ARG A 162 29.89 -4.68 -2.20
CA ARG A 162 29.37 -6.04 -2.00
C ARG A 162 27.84 -6.10 -2.01
N ILE A 163 27.17 -5.14 -1.37
CA ILE A 163 25.70 -5.04 -1.39
C ILE A 163 25.22 -4.80 -2.83
N LYS A 164 25.87 -3.90 -3.56
CA LYS A 164 25.50 -3.54 -4.94
C LYS A 164 25.69 -4.71 -5.90
N SER A 165 26.72 -5.55 -5.70
CA SER A 165 26.97 -6.74 -6.51
C SER A 165 26.08 -7.95 -6.14
N GLY A 166 25.14 -7.81 -5.19
CA GLY A 166 24.28 -8.89 -4.72
C GLY A 166 24.91 -9.81 -3.66
N ASN A 167 26.17 -9.59 -3.29
CA ASN A 167 26.94 -10.40 -2.33
C ASN A 167 26.86 -9.85 -0.90
N GLY A 168 25.76 -9.19 -0.56
CA GLY A 168 25.57 -8.55 0.75
C GLY A 168 25.10 -9.48 1.87
N LYS A 169 24.53 -10.66 1.55
CA LYS A 169 23.89 -11.55 2.53
C LYS A 169 24.83 -12.07 3.62
N ASP A 170 26.10 -12.25 3.29
CA ASP A 170 27.12 -12.77 4.21
C ASP A 170 27.88 -11.69 4.98
N LEU A 171 27.59 -10.43 4.67
CA LEU A 171 28.15 -9.32 5.44
C LEU A 171 27.70 -9.41 6.90
N TRP A 172 28.65 -9.17 7.81
CA TRP A 172 28.42 -9.10 9.25
C TRP A 172 27.93 -10.40 9.91
N ASN A 173 28.22 -11.58 9.33
CA ASN A 173 27.91 -12.86 9.98
C ASN A 173 28.62 -13.00 11.32
N ASP A 174 29.82 -12.42 11.44
CA ASP A 174 30.62 -12.29 12.66
C ASP A 174 30.07 -11.25 13.65
N LYS A 175 29.12 -10.38 13.21
CA LYS A 175 28.55 -9.27 13.99
C LYS A 175 27.00 -9.26 13.91
N PRO A 176 26.33 -10.24 14.54
CA PRO A 176 24.89 -10.41 14.42
C PRO A 176 24.08 -9.18 14.87
N HIS A 177 24.54 -8.47 15.90
CA HIS A 177 23.93 -7.19 16.33
C HIS A 177 24.00 -6.11 15.25
N LYS A 178 25.11 -6.03 14.50
CA LYS A 178 25.21 -5.10 13.37
C LYS A 178 24.32 -5.56 12.22
N LYS A 179 24.33 -6.86 11.92
CA LYS A 179 23.58 -7.47 10.82
C LYS A 179 22.06 -7.23 10.93
N CYS A 180 21.49 -7.37 12.13
CA CYS A 180 20.05 -7.19 12.34
C CYS A 180 19.55 -5.74 12.10
N HIS A 181 20.46 -4.76 12.04
CA HIS A 181 20.14 -3.37 11.75
C HIS A 181 20.52 -2.94 10.32
N LYS A 182 20.96 -3.89 9.47
CA LYS A 182 21.43 -3.59 8.11
C LYS A 182 20.48 -4.16 7.06
N ASP A 183 20.09 -3.31 6.14
CA ASP A 183 19.31 -3.69 4.97
C ASP A 183 20.25 -3.94 3.78
N THR A 184 20.31 -5.18 3.33
CA THR A 184 21.13 -5.59 2.18
C THR A 184 20.38 -5.56 0.86
N ASP A 185 19.06 -5.30 0.89
CA ASP A 185 18.20 -5.28 -0.28
C ASP A 185 17.90 -3.86 -0.77
N ALA A 186 17.85 -2.89 0.16
CA ALA A 186 17.64 -1.48 -0.18
C ALA A 186 18.80 -0.91 -1.00
N ARG A 187 18.51 -0.02 -1.94
CA ARG A 187 19.49 0.60 -2.84
C ARG A 187 19.41 2.11 -2.84
N TRP A 188 20.54 2.72 -3.16
CA TRP A 188 20.62 4.15 -3.47
C TRP A 188 20.27 4.41 -4.93
N THR A 189 19.54 5.47 -5.16
CA THR A 189 19.30 6.03 -6.48
C THR A 189 19.31 7.56 -6.44
N LYS A 190 19.39 8.17 -7.62
CA LYS A 190 19.33 9.63 -7.76
C LYS A 190 18.27 10.00 -8.79
N LYS A 191 17.30 10.82 -8.41
CA LYS A 191 16.28 11.36 -9.32
C LYS A 191 16.23 12.88 -9.17
N ARG A 192 16.35 13.61 -10.26
CA ARG A 192 16.31 15.09 -10.30
C ARG A 192 17.29 15.79 -9.34
N GLY A 193 18.45 15.19 -9.08
CA GLY A 193 19.44 15.72 -8.14
C GLY A 193 19.34 15.22 -6.72
N GLU A 194 18.18 14.72 -6.28
CA GLU A 194 17.95 14.18 -4.96
C GLU A 194 18.39 12.72 -4.85
N LYS A 195 18.87 12.33 -3.67
CA LYS A 195 19.32 10.97 -3.37
C LYS A 195 18.26 10.26 -2.53
N HIS A 196 17.76 9.14 -3.03
CA HIS A 196 16.81 8.26 -2.35
C HIS A 196 17.48 6.95 -1.95
N TYR A 197 17.12 6.42 -0.80
CA TYR A 197 17.58 5.11 -0.30
C TYR A 197 16.42 4.27 0.14
N GLY A 198 16.26 3.10 -0.44
CA GLY A 198 15.17 2.18 -0.09
C GLY A 198 14.67 1.40 -1.28
N TYR A 199 13.38 1.52 -1.52
CA TYR A 199 12.58 0.75 -2.47
C TYR A 199 11.75 1.67 -3.37
N LYS A 200 11.06 1.08 -4.34
CA LYS A 200 10.03 1.73 -5.15
C LYS A 200 8.76 0.90 -5.16
N LEU A 201 7.63 1.57 -5.07
CA LEU A 201 6.32 1.04 -5.36
C LEU A 201 5.94 1.47 -6.78
N HIS A 202 5.85 0.51 -7.70
CA HIS A 202 5.29 0.68 -9.03
C HIS A 202 3.83 0.27 -8.98
N ALA A 203 2.92 1.12 -9.39
CA ALA A 203 1.48 0.85 -9.32
C ALA A 203 0.81 1.06 -10.68
N LYS A 204 -0.03 0.10 -11.06
CA LYS A 204 -1.02 0.23 -12.13
C LYS A 204 -2.35 0.59 -11.51
N ALA A 205 -2.95 1.68 -11.95
CA ALA A 205 -4.22 2.16 -11.45
C ALA A 205 -5.22 2.35 -12.60
N ASP A 206 -6.49 2.12 -12.30
CA ASP A 206 -7.58 2.46 -13.19
C ASP A 206 -7.71 3.98 -13.36
N LYS A 207 -7.81 4.44 -14.59
CA LYS A 207 -7.90 5.85 -14.94
C LYS A 207 -9.12 6.54 -14.33
N LYS A 208 -10.26 5.86 -14.22
CA LYS A 208 -11.54 6.45 -13.81
C LYS A 208 -11.71 6.43 -12.31
N THR A 209 -11.49 5.29 -11.68
CA THR A 209 -11.69 5.09 -10.24
C THR A 209 -10.52 5.51 -9.40
N LYS A 210 -9.31 5.54 -9.95
CA LYS A 210 -8.04 5.66 -9.22
C LYS A 210 -7.78 4.49 -8.25
N LEU A 211 -8.41 3.35 -8.43
CA LEU A 211 -8.10 2.14 -7.68
C LEU A 211 -6.80 1.53 -8.20
N ILE A 212 -5.96 1.08 -7.32
CA ILE A 212 -4.75 0.33 -7.67
C ILE A 212 -5.19 -1.08 -8.04
N GLU A 213 -4.88 -1.50 -9.27
CA GLU A 213 -5.23 -2.83 -9.75
C GLU A 213 -4.10 -3.83 -9.59
N LYS A 214 -2.88 -3.36 -9.74
CA LYS A 214 -1.68 -4.18 -9.59
C LYS A 214 -0.51 -3.33 -9.14
N TYR A 215 0.41 -3.92 -8.41
CA TYR A 215 1.63 -3.24 -7.95
C TYR A 215 2.81 -4.20 -7.96
N VAL A 216 4.00 -3.63 -8.04
CA VAL A 216 5.29 -4.32 -7.90
C VAL A 216 6.20 -3.49 -7.02
N THR A 217 6.90 -4.15 -6.09
CA THR A 217 7.90 -3.50 -5.24
C THR A 217 9.29 -3.95 -5.65
N THR A 218 10.15 -2.99 -5.97
CA THR A 218 11.56 -3.22 -6.31
C THR A 218 12.48 -2.47 -5.35
N ASP A 219 13.77 -2.73 -5.43
CA ASP A 219 14.73 -1.79 -4.85
C ASP A 219 14.74 -0.46 -5.63
N ALA A 220 15.21 0.62 -5.00
CA ALA A 220 15.13 1.95 -5.58
C ALA A 220 16.00 2.17 -6.84
N SER A 221 16.95 1.27 -7.14
CA SER A 221 17.84 1.40 -8.31
C SER A 221 17.20 0.91 -9.61
N VAL A 222 16.16 0.10 -9.53
CA VAL A 222 15.44 -0.42 -10.71
C VAL A 222 14.78 0.75 -11.45
N HIS A 223 15.00 0.84 -12.76
CA HIS A 223 14.38 1.89 -13.57
C HIS A 223 12.90 1.59 -13.79
N ASP A 224 12.06 2.62 -13.69
CA ASP A 224 10.60 2.49 -13.74
C ASP A 224 10.12 1.79 -15.02
N SER A 225 10.77 2.07 -16.16
CA SER A 225 10.46 1.49 -17.46
C SER A 225 10.75 -0.03 -17.60
N ASN A 226 11.44 -0.63 -16.65
CA ASN A 226 11.70 -2.07 -16.64
C ASN A 226 10.61 -2.89 -15.92
N VAL A 227 9.57 -2.22 -15.42
CA VAL A 227 8.52 -2.83 -14.59
C VAL A 227 7.14 -2.69 -15.25
N ILE A 228 7.08 -2.50 -16.58
CA ILE A 228 5.80 -2.41 -17.31
C ILE A 228 5.15 -3.80 -17.40
N ASP A 229 5.86 -4.78 -17.98
CA ASP A 229 5.34 -6.12 -18.25
C ASP A 229 4.71 -6.79 -17.02
N PRO A 230 5.36 -6.87 -15.84
CA PRO A 230 4.76 -7.50 -14.66
C PRO A 230 3.52 -6.78 -14.12
N LEU A 231 3.23 -5.54 -14.54
CA LEU A 231 2.06 -4.77 -14.12
C LEU A 231 0.86 -4.96 -15.06
N ILE A 232 1.08 -5.39 -16.30
CA ILE A 232 0.00 -5.62 -17.27
C ILE A 232 -0.67 -6.97 -17.01
N GLU A 233 -1.94 -7.06 -17.33
CA GLU A 233 -2.77 -8.26 -17.24
C GLU A 233 -3.53 -8.45 -18.56
N GLU A 234 -3.92 -9.68 -18.89
CA GLU A 234 -4.64 -10.00 -20.14
C GLU A 234 -5.92 -9.16 -20.33
N LYS A 235 -6.60 -8.82 -19.22
CA LYS A 235 -7.80 -7.97 -19.25
C LYS A 235 -7.52 -6.52 -19.67
N ASP A 236 -6.27 -6.08 -19.67
CA ASP A 236 -5.87 -4.72 -20.06
C ASP A 236 -5.71 -4.58 -21.59
N ASN A 237 -5.76 -5.70 -22.32
CA ASN A 237 -5.57 -5.72 -23.77
C ASN A 237 -6.52 -4.73 -24.50
N GLY A 238 -5.97 -4.00 -25.45
CA GLY A 238 -6.67 -2.98 -26.23
C GLY A 238 -6.94 -1.66 -25.51
N GLN A 239 -6.56 -1.53 -24.22
CA GLN A 239 -6.77 -0.31 -23.46
C GLN A 239 -5.59 0.68 -23.60
N PRO A 240 -5.84 2.00 -23.50
CA PRO A 240 -4.76 2.98 -23.44
C PRO A 240 -3.99 2.93 -22.12
N LEU A 241 -2.66 2.91 -22.20
CA LEU A 241 -1.75 2.98 -21.08
C LEU A 241 -1.06 4.35 -21.03
N TYR A 242 -1.36 5.12 -19.99
CA TYR A 242 -0.82 6.46 -19.78
C TYR A 242 0.48 6.39 -18.95
N LEU A 243 1.56 6.90 -19.55
CA LEU A 243 2.90 6.89 -18.97
C LEU A 243 3.55 8.28 -19.02
N ASP A 244 4.51 8.53 -18.13
CA ASP A 244 5.27 9.77 -18.15
C ASP A 244 6.38 9.73 -19.24
N ALA A 245 7.07 10.86 -19.44
CA ALA A 245 8.16 10.98 -20.41
C ALA A 245 9.42 10.14 -20.02
N GLY A 246 9.47 9.58 -18.82
CA GLY A 246 10.53 8.65 -18.40
C GLY A 246 10.43 7.27 -19.06
N TYR A 247 9.28 6.98 -19.66
CA TYR A 247 9.01 5.75 -20.43
C TYR A 247 9.16 5.94 -21.94
N GLU A 248 9.76 7.06 -22.40
CA GLU A 248 10.09 7.27 -23.80
C GLU A 248 10.86 6.07 -24.37
N ALA A 249 10.61 5.71 -25.62
CA ALA A 249 11.12 4.52 -26.30
C ALA A 249 10.64 3.16 -25.74
N LYS A 250 9.52 3.14 -25.01
CA LYS A 250 8.86 1.92 -24.53
C LYS A 250 7.54 1.63 -25.24
N ASP A 251 7.25 2.32 -26.33
CA ASP A 251 6.04 2.12 -27.14
C ASP A 251 5.91 0.67 -27.61
N ASP A 252 7.01 0.07 -28.08
CA ASP A 252 7.01 -1.32 -28.55
C ASP A 252 6.71 -2.30 -27.40
N VAL A 253 7.30 -2.11 -26.24
CA VAL A 253 7.04 -2.93 -25.04
C VAL A 253 5.57 -2.85 -24.64
N VAL A 254 4.96 -1.65 -24.66
CA VAL A 254 3.56 -1.48 -24.35
C VAL A 254 2.67 -2.17 -25.37
N ARG A 255 3.01 -2.11 -26.68
CA ARG A 255 2.27 -2.78 -27.76
C ARG A 255 2.43 -4.30 -27.69
N GLU A 256 3.61 -4.81 -27.37
CA GLU A 256 3.85 -6.23 -27.13
C GLU A 256 3.01 -6.78 -25.97
N CYS A 257 2.78 -5.96 -24.94
CA CYS A 257 1.84 -6.26 -23.85
C CYS A 257 0.35 -6.12 -24.26
N GLY A 258 0.05 -5.84 -25.53
CA GLY A 258 -1.33 -5.71 -26.04
C GLY A 258 -2.01 -4.40 -25.72
N MET A 259 -1.34 -3.39 -25.16
CA MET A 259 -1.93 -2.10 -24.81
C MET A 259 -1.60 -1.00 -25.84
N ILE A 260 -2.36 0.10 -25.78
CA ILE A 260 -2.16 1.27 -26.64
C ILE A 260 -1.30 2.29 -25.87
N PRO A 261 -0.06 2.60 -26.31
CA PRO A 261 0.80 3.52 -25.59
C PRO A 261 0.30 4.97 -25.71
N VAL A 262 0.20 5.65 -24.56
CA VAL A 262 -0.09 7.07 -24.43
C VAL A 262 1.02 7.70 -23.58
N ILE A 263 2.20 7.80 -24.16
CA ILE A 263 3.41 8.27 -23.48
C ILE A 263 3.59 9.76 -23.70
N CYS A 264 3.96 10.51 -22.64
CA CYS A 264 4.33 11.93 -22.79
C CYS A 264 5.66 12.03 -23.52
N GLU A 265 5.73 12.95 -24.46
CA GLU A 265 6.94 13.22 -25.26
C GLU A 265 7.96 14.02 -24.43
N LYS A 266 9.23 13.75 -24.64
CA LYS A 266 10.35 14.42 -23.95
C LYS A 266 11.11 15.36 -24.89
N GLY A 267 11.34 16.57 -24.44
CA GLY A 267 12.26 17.48 -25.13
C GLY A 267 13.73 17.13 -24.84
N HIS A 268 14.58 17.20 -25.84
CA HIS A 268 16.03 17.02 -25.73
C HIS A 268 16.76 18.35 -25.87
N ARG A 269 18.04 18.39 -25.47
CA ARG A 269 18.85 19.64 -25.40
C ARG A 269 18.87 20.46 -26.70
N ASN A 270 18.87 19.78 -27.86
CA ASN A 270 18.90 20.41 -29.17
C ASN A 270 17.58 20.28 -29.95
N HIS A 271 16.58 19.63 -29.36
CA HIS A 271 15.27 19.37 -29.95
C HIS A 271 14.20 19.63 -28.89
N PRO A 272 13.87 20.90 -28.59
CA PRO A 272 12.80 21.24 -27.66
C PRO A 272 11.44 20.78 -28.23
N LEU A 273 10.49 20.52 -27.34
CA LEU A 273 9.13 20.17 -27.77
C LEU A 273 8.51 21.29 -28.60
N THR A 274 7.86 20.90 -29.69
CA THR A 274 7.02 21.80 -30.49
C THR A 274 5.77 22.22 -29.69
N ASP A 275 5.08 23.26 -30.13
CA ASP A 275 3.87 23.70 -29.43
C ASP A 275 2.74 22.67 -29.52
N GLU A 276 2.65 21.93 -30.63
CA GLU A 276 1.73 20.79 -30.77
C GLU A 276 2.05 19.68 -29.77
N GLN A 277 3.31 19.28 -29.64
CA GLN A 277 3.74 18.29 -28.66
C GLN A 277 3.47 18.74 -27.20
N LYS A 278 3.66 20.01 -26.91
CA LYS A 278 3.30 20.58 -25.60
C LYS A 278 1.81 20.52 -25.33
N GLN A 279 0.97 20.78 -26.35
CA GLN A 279 -0.47 20.70 -26.23
C GLN A 279 -0.93 19.25 -26.04
N ASN A 280 -0.39 18.30 -26.79
CA ASN A 280 -0.63 16.86 -26.64
C ASN A 280 -0.23 16.37 -25.24
N ASN A 281 0.95 16.77 -24.76
CA ASN A 281 1.42 16.45 -23.42
C ASN A 281 0.50 17.01 -22.31
N ARG A 282 -0.08 18.20 -22.50
CA ARG A 282 -1.07 18.75 -21.56
C ARG A 282 -2.32 17.86 -21.47
N GLN A 283 -2.78 17.30 -22.58
CA GLN A 283 -3.93 16.39 -22.59
C GLN A 283 -3.58 15.05 -21.92
N LYS A 284 -2.43 14.45 -22.28
CA LYS A 284 -1.93 13.20 -21.68
C LYS A 284 -1.72 13.37 -20.16
N SER A 285 -1.13 14.50 -19.74
CA SER A 285 -0.86 14.80 -18.34
C SER A 285 -2.12 14.98 -17.48
N LYS A 286 -3.23 15.50 -18.03
CA LYS A 286 -4.52 15.58 -17.30
C LYS A 286 -5.01 14.22 -16.79
N THR A 287 -4.73 13.16 -17.55
CA THR A 287 -5.05 11.80 -17.12
C THR A 287 -3.98 11.24 -16.19
N ARG A 288 -2.71 11.37 -16.58
CA ARG A 288 -1.58 10.84 -15.82
C ARG A 288 -1.51 11.40 -14.39
N CYS A 289 -1.75 12.71 -14.20
CA CYS A 289 -1.69 13.32 -12.86
C CYS A 289 -2.66 12.68 -11.83
N ARG A 290 -3.59 11.86 -12.28
CA ARG A 290 -4.47 11.12 -11.35
C ARG A 290 -3.72 10.15 -10.46
N VAL A 291 -2.59 9.60 -10.93
CA VAL A 291 -1.73 8.73 -10.10
C VAL A 291 -0.98 9.53 -9.03
N GLU A 292 -0.68 10.81 -9.28
CA GLU A 292 -0.08 11.70 -8.29
C GLU A 292 -0.99 11.90 -7.07
N HIS A 293 -2.32 11.88 -7.27
CA HIS A 293 -3.29 11.88 -6.16
C HIS A 293 -3.24 10.60 -5.33
N ILE A 294 -2.95 9.45 -5.98
CA ILE A 294 -2.80 8.17 -5.29
C ILE A 294 -1.57 8.24 -4.37
N PHE A 295 -0.42 8.56 -4.95
CA PHE A 295 0.83 8.64 -4.20
C PHE A 295 0.82 9.79 -3.18
N GLY A 296 0.24 10.94 -3.50
CA GLY A 296 0.08 12.05 -2.56
C GLY A 296 -0.74 11.68 -1.32
N PHE A 297 -1.80 10.87 -1.49
CA PHE A 297 -2.56 10.34 -0.36
C PHE A 297 -1.76 9.31 0.45
N ILE A 298 -1.10 8.36 -0.23
CA ILE A 298 -0.26 7.35 0.41
C ILE A 298 0.87 8.02 1.21
N GLU A 299 1.52 9.02 0.66
CA GLU A 299 2.61 9.75 1.31
C GLU A 299 2.11 10.62 2.46
N GLY A 300 1.14 11.50 2.18
CA GLY A 300 0.68 12.51 3.13
C GLY A 300 -0.18 11.95 4.26
N ALA A 301 -1.24 11.20 3.93
CA ALA A 301 -2.20 10.73 4.93
C ALA A 301 -1.76 9.45 5.62
N MET A 302 -1.12 8.53 4.90
CA MET A 302 -0.77 7.21 5.41
C MET A 302 0.71 7.08 5.82
N ASN A 303 1.55 8.10 5.58
CA ASN A 303 3.01 8.02 5.73
C ASN A 303 3.58 6.75 5.03
N GLY A 304 3.02 6.44 3.84
CA GLY A 304 3.23 5.17 3.14
C GLY A 304 4.49 5.11 2.31
N SER A 305 5.15 6.24 2.11
CA SER A 305 6.44 6.37 1.40
C SER A 305 7.67 6.06 2.27
N PHE A 306 7.46 5.56 3.49
CA PHE A 306 8.55 5.19 4.39
C PHE A 306 8.33 3.83 5.04
N VAL A 307 9.34 2.94 4.99
CA VAL A 307 9.36 1.65 5.70
C VAL A 307 10.44 1.65 6.78
N ARG A 308 10.08 1.24 7.98
CA ARG A 308 11.02 1.09 9.11
C ARG A 308 11.60 -0.31 9.20
N SER A 309 11.00 -1.27 8.52
CA SER A 309 11.42 -2.67 8.52
C SER A 309 12.56 -2.90 7.54
N ILE A 310 13.37 -3.92 7.81
CA ILE A 310 14.56 -4.28 7.05
C ILE A 310 14.24 -5.45 6.10
N GLY A 311 14.73 -5.33 4.88
CA GLY A 311 14.69 -6.36 3.84
C GLY A 311 13.47 -6.28 2.93
N ILE A 312 13.66 -6.75 1.69
CA ILE A 312 12.68 -6.66 0.60
C ILE A 312 11.35 -7.37 0.92
N VAL A 313 11.36 -8.46 1.67
CA VAL A 313 10.16 -9.21 2.04
C VAL A 313 9.21 -8.34 2.87
N ARG A 314 9.74 -7.65 3.88
CA ARG A 314 8.94 -6.74 4.70
C ARG A 314 8.57 -5.45 3.97
N ALA A 315 9.43 -4.97 3.07
CA ALA A 315 9.11 -3.84 2.20
C ALA A 315 7.94 -4.18 1.27
N LYS A 316 7.95 -5.35 0.62
CA LYS A 316 6.82 -5.86 -0.18
C LYS A 316 5.53 -5.96 0.64
N ALA A 317 5.60 -6.56 1.82
CA ALA A 317 4.44 -6.67 2.70
C ALA A 317 3.88 -5.28 3.13
N ALA A 318 4.76 -4.33 3.42
CA ALA A 318 4.35 -2.96 3.77
C ALA A 318 3.68 -2.23 2.59
N THR A 319 4.18 -2.39 1.37
CA THR A 319 3.59 -1.81 0.17
C THR A 319 2.27 -2.50 -0.21
N ALA A 320 2.19 -3.83 -0.09
CA ALA A 320 0.96 -4.59 -0.26
C ALA A 320 -0.16 -4.09 0.66
N LEU A 321 0.15 -4.01 1.96
CA LEU A 321 -0.79 -3.45 2.95
C LEU A 321 -1.16 -1.99 2.63
N THR A 322 -0.20 -1.18 2.16
CA THR A 322 -0.48 0.21 1.78
C THR A 322 -1.45 0.28 0.61
N CYS A 323 -1.25 -0.52 -0.43
CA CYS A 323 -2.14 -0.57 -1.59
C CYS A 323 -3.54 -1.07 -1.21
N LEU A 324 -3.64 -2.09 -0.36
CA LEU A 324 -4.91 -2.59 0.15
C LEU A 324 -5.67 -1.51 0.94
N VAL A 325 -5.01 -0.89 1.92
CA VAL A 325 -5.63 0.17 2.76
C VAL A 325 -6.04 1.37 1.92
N TYR A 326 -5.20 1.77 0.95
CA TYR A 326 -5.56 2.80 -0.01
C TYR A 326 -6.83 2.45 -0.80
N ASN A 327 -6.92 1.23 -1.34
CA ASN A 327 -8.08 0.80 -2.12
C ASN A 327 -9.35 0.74 -1.27
N ILE A 328 -9.27 0.27 -0.04
CA ILE A 328 -10.39 0.26 0.92
C ILE A 328 -10.87 1.70 1.15
N PHE A 329 -9.95 2.62 1.45
CA PHE A 329 -10.28 4.03 1.61
C PHE A 329 -10.87 4.65 0.33
N ARG A 330 -10.27 4.36 -0.83
CA ARG A 330 -10.76 4.87 -2.11
C ARG A 330 -12.16 4.36 -2.44
N TYR A 331 -12.46 3.11 -2.11
CA TYR A 331 -13.80 2.54 -2.24
C TYR A 331 -14.84 3.31 -1.41
N VAL A 332 -14.53 3.64 -0.15
CA VAL A 332 -15.39 4.48 0.68
C VAL A 332 -15.62 5.85 0.05
N GLN A 333 -14.57 6.48 -0.49
CA GLN A 333 -14.70 7.77 -1.19
C GLN A 333 -15.55 7.68 -2.46
N ILE A 334 -15.42 6.60 -3.24
CA ILE A 334 -16.24 6.38 -4.44
C ILE A 334 -17.71 6.30 -4.03
N ASN A 335 -18.04 5.50 -3.02
CA ASN A 335 -19.43 5.39 -2.54
C ASN A 335 -20.00 6.74 -2.07
N LYS A 336 -19.20 7.56 -1.40
CA LYS A 336 -19.64 8.84 -0.86
C LYS A 336 -19.79 9.94 -1.92
N TYR A 337 -18.82 10.05 -2.83
CA TYR A 337 -18.71 11.20 -3.74
C TYR A 337 -18.94 10.88 -5.22
N GLN A 338 -18.96 9.61 -5.59
CA GLN A 338 -19.09 9.15 -6.96
C GLN A 338 -20.00 7.90 -7.08
N PRO A 339 -21.17 7.88 -6.40
CA PRO A 339 -22.04 6.68 -6.37
C PRO A 339 -22.50 6.25 -7.77
N GLN A 340 -22.54 7.17 -8.75
CA GLN A 340 -22.86 6.86 -10.12
C GLN A 340 -21.87 5.85 -10.78
N LEU A 341 -20.65 5.73 -10.27
CA LEU A 341 -19.68 4.74 -10.76
C LEU A 341 -20.08 3.30 -10.38
N ILE A 342 -20.86 3.15 -9.30
CA ILE A 342 -21.37 1.85 -8.83
C ILE A 342 -22.74 1.56 -9.46
N ALA A 343 -23.59 2.57 -9.62
CA ALA A 343 -24.94 2.44 -10.15
C ALA A 343 -25.01 2.17 -11.66
N SER A 344 -23.92 2.38 -12.42
CA SER A 344 -23.93 2.20 -13.89
C SER A 344 -23.92 0.74 -14.34
N MET A 345 -24.11 -0.22 -13.44
CA MET A 345 -24.05 -1.66 -13.71
C MET A 345 -25.29 -2.45 -13.22
N GLY A 346 -26.37 -1.74 -12.82
CA GLY A 346 -27.65 -2.34 -12.46
C GLY A 346 -28.61 -2.46 -13.66
#